data_9e14a78c09ad79ae47c47e3a1b98abb3
#
_entry.id   9e14a78c09ad79ae47c47e3a1b98abb3
#
_cell.length_a   1.000
_cell.length_b   1.000
_cell.length_c   1.000
_cell.angle_alpha   90.00
_cell.angle_beta   90.00
_cell.angle_gamma   90.00
#
_symmetry.space_group_name_H-M   'P 1'
#
loop_
_entity.id
_entity.type
_entity.pdbx_description
1 polymer ?
#
loop_
_entity_poly.entity_id
_entity_poly.type
_entity_poly.pdbx_seq_one_letter_code
_entity_poly.pdbx_strand_id
1 'polypeptide(L)'
;MAKECSRIIDLSDASTDSIFLFGARQTGKTTLLLNKFAGCRYYDLLENNVRRRLLTNPSQLREELLLAADGELVVIDEIQLVPELLDEVHWLITRKKMRFVLSGSSARKLKRKGVNTLGGRALLKRLFPLVSAEIDDFDLNRALHYGMLPPHYFSSQNMVWKRIEAYVGVYLKEEIKAEALVRNLSAFNHFLRAAALTSGEMVNYSNIAQDCGIDVKTVKEYFSILDETMIGYMVPSFRKVAKRRVTQAPRFYFFDVSIVNFLLGRRSMQPGTAEYGHAFEHLMIQEVVAYLSYSGHADALSYWHTYSGLEVDAVLGDGAVAIEFKAVAQVQPKHLKGLKAFSDEFPQARLVIVSLDSVARLVNNVEVRPAVEFLRLLWSGSIF
;
A
#
# COMPACT_ATOMS: atom_id res chain seq x y z
N MET A 1 4.26 26.22 4.34
CA MET A 1 3.00 25.46 4.53
C MET A 1 3.10 24.21 3.67
N ALA A 2 2.75 23.02 4.17
CA ALA A 2 2.68 21.83 3.32
C ALA A 2 1.56 22.09 2.29
N LYS A 3 1.81 21.82 1.01
CA LYS A 3 0.77 21.89 -0.03
C LYS A 3 -0.31 20.88 0.37
N GLU A 4 -1.50 21.34 0.75
CA GLU A 4 -2.63 20.46 1.02
C GLU A 4 -3.03 19.79 -0.29
N CYS A 5 -3.07 18.47 -0.28
CA CYS A 5 -3.45 17.64 -1.41
C CYS A 5 -4.79 17.00 -1.10
N SER A 6 -5.76 17.16 -1.98
CA SER A 6 -7.05 16.50 -1.85
C SER A 6 -6.86 15.00 -2.07
N ARG A 7 -7.32 14.17 -1.12
CA ARG A 7 -7.27 12.72 -1.22
C ARG A 7 -8.51 12.19 -1.93
N ILE A 8 -8.32 11.26 -2.86
CA ILE A 8 -9.41 10.70 -3.68
C ILE A 8 -10.10 9.49 -3.05
N ILE A 9 -9.59 8.98 -1.93
CA ILE A 9 -10.24 7.87 -1.21
C ILE A 9 -11.68 8.26 -0.83
N ASP A 10 -12.63 7.38 -1.16
CA ASP A 10 -14.02 7.56 -0.76
C ASP A 10 -14.26 7.10 0.68
N LEU A 11 -14.72 8.02 1.51
CA LEU A 11 -15.15 7.80 2.90
C LEU A 11 -16.63 8.13 3.10
N SER A 12 -17.44 8.21 2.03
CA SER A 12 -18.87 8.51 2.10
C SER A 12 -19.66 7.45 2.90
N ASP A 13 -19.15 6.22 2.94
CA ASP A 13 -19.72 5.13 3.76
C ASP A 13 -19.81 5.50 5.25
N ALA A 14 -19.01 6.47 5.76
CA ALA A 14 -19.12 6.97 7.12
C ALA A 14 -20.49 7.61 7.43
N SER A 15 -21.27 7.94 6.39
CA SER A 15 -22.65 8.44 6.55
C SER A 15 -23.64 7.37 6.98
N THR A 16 -23.34 6.09 6.76
CA THR A 16 -24.22 4.94 7.05
C THR A 16 -23.58 3.95 8.01
N ASP A 17 -22.26 3.74 7.90
CA ASP A 17 -21.54 2.68 8.59
C ASP A 17 -20.33 3.22 9.37
N SER A 18 -19.83 2.43 10.31
CA SER A 18 -18.52 2.70 10.88
C SER A 18 -17.40 2.29 9.93
N ILE A 19 -16.26 2.97 10.00
CA ILE A 19 -15.11 2.74 9.13
C ILE A 19 -13.85 2.54 9.96
N PHE A 20 -13.05 1.53 9.62
CA PHE A 20 -11.62 1.49 9.94
C PHE A 20 -10.83 2.10 8.79
N LEU A 21 -10.06 3.15 9.06
CA LEU A 21 -9.13 3.76 8.11
C LEU A 21 -7.70 3.41 8.52
N PHE A 22 -7.12 2.39 7.90
CA PHE A 22 -5.74 2.01 8.12
C PHE A 22 -4.83 2.55 7.01
N GLY A 23 -3.57 2.75 7.35
CA GLY A 23 -2.54 3.16 6.39
C GLY A 23 -1.21 3.37 7.10
N ALA A 24 -0.09 3.17 6.41
CA ALA A 24 1.22 3.43 6.97
C ALA A 24 1.32 4.84 7.56
N ARG A 25 2.26 5.06 8.48
CA ARG A 25 2.45 6.41 9.01
C ARG A 25 2.90 7.36 7.91
N GLN A 26 2.62 8.64 8.11
CA GLN A 26 2.93 9.73 7.16
C GLN A 26 2.15 9.65 5.83
N THR A 27 1.18 8.74 5.67
CA THR A 27 0.26 8.76 4.51
C THR A 27 -0.75 9.90 4.56
N GLY A 28 -0.87 10.61 5.69
CA GLY A 28 -1.76 11.78 5.85
C GLY A 28 -3.13 11.46 6.44
N LYS A 29 -3.29 10.35 7.18
CA LYS A 29 -4.57 9.96 7.83
C LYS A 29 -5.18 11.06 8.67
N THR A 30 -4.45 11.56 9.68
CA THR A 30 -4.90 12.63 10.58
C THR A 30 -5.33 13.88 9.82
N THR A 31 -4.54 14.33 8.83
CA THR A 31 -4.89 15.48 7.98
C THR A 31 -6.20 15.23 7.21
N LEU A 32 -6.34 14.05 6.62
CA LEU A 32 -7.57 13.66 5.92
C LEU A 32 -8.79 13.66 6.84
N LEU A 33 -8.65 13.11 8.06
CA LEU A 33 -9.75 13.02 9.02
C LEU A 33 -10.17 14.40 9.50
N LEU A 34 -9.23 15.27 9.86
CA LEU A 34 -9.51 16.64 10.31
C LEU A 34 -10.21 17.46 9.22
N ASN A 35 -9.83 17.29 7.95
CA ASN A 35 -10.46 18.00 6.84
C ASN A 35 -11.84 17.43 6.47
N LYS A 36 -11.95 16.10 6.39
CA LYS A 36 -13.17 15.42 5.90
C LYS A 36 -14.28 15.42 6.96
N PHE A 37 -13.92 15.34 8.24
CA PHE A 37 -14.85 15.23 9.37
C PHE A 37 -14.75 16.45 10.31
N ALA A 38 -14.51 17.62 9.75
CA ALA A 38 -14.52 18.88 10.50
C ALA A 38 -15.87 19.08 11.20
N GLY A 39 -15.85 19.33 12.51
CA GLY A 39 -17.04 19.48 13.32
C GLY A 39 -17.59 18.20 13.95
N CYS A 40 -17.08 17.01 13.61
CA CYS A 40 -17.36 15.78 14.35
C CYS A 40 -16.61 15.77 15.69
N ARG A 41 -17.14 15.01 16.68
CA ARG A 41 -16.37 14.72 17.90
C ARG A 41 -15.11 13.95 17.53
N TYR A 42 -13.96 14.44 17.98
CA TYR A 42 -12.66 13.92 17.62
C TYR A 42 -11.84 13.56 18.86
N TYR A 43 -11.44 12.31 18.96
CA TYR A 43 -10.56 11.81 20.00
C TYR A 43 -9.19 11.51 19.39
N ASP A 44 -8.21 12.40 19.64
CA ASP A 44 -6.81 12.20 19.26
C ASP A 44 -6.09 11.42 20.36
N LEU A 45 -5.80 10.14 20.12
CA LEU A 45 -5.08 9.32 21.09
C LEU A 45 -3.55 9.56 21.09
N LEU A 46 -3.03 10.42 20.20
CA LEU A 46 -1.68 10.96 20.36
C LEU A 46 -1.62 12.01 21.45
N GLU A 47 -2.72 12.69 21.75
CA GLU A 47 -2.83 13.61 22.89
C GLU A 47 -2.73 12.83 24.19
N ASN A 48 -1.67 13.10 24.98
CA ASN A 48 -1.34 12.32 26.15
C ASN A 48 -2.44 12.31 27.23
N ASN A 49 -3.13 13.43 27.40
CA ASN A 49 -4.21 13.56 28.40
C ASN A 49 -5.41 12.68 27.99
N VAL A 50 -5.83 12.75 26.73
CA VAL A 50 -6.93 11.93 26.19
C VAL A 50 -6.57 10.46 26.30
N ARG A 51 -5.38 10.09 25.81
CA ARG A 51 -4.91 8.70 25.85
C ARG A 51 -4.84 8.15 27.27
N ARG A 52 -4.19 8.88 28.21
CA ARG A 52 -4.03 8.40 29.59
C ARG A 52 -5.38 8.19 30.25
N ARG A 53 -6.30 9.13 30.10
CA ARG A 53 -7.64 9.08 30.65
C ARG A 53 -8.41 7.85 30.18
N LEU A 54 -8.47 7.66 28.86
CA LEU A 54 -9.20 6.55 28.23
C LEU A 54 -8.50 5.19 28.40
N LEU A 55 -7.17 5.17 28.56
CA LEU A 55 -6.42 3.94 28.88
C LEU A 55 -6.67 3.49 30.33
N THR A 56 -6.79 4.44 31.28
CA THR A 56 -7.07 4.15 32.69
C THR A 56 -8.51 3.70 32.89
N ASN A 57 -9.45 4.31 32.18
CA ASN A 57 -10.87 3.98 32.27
C ASN A 57 -11.54 4.07 30.88
N PRO A 58 -11.53 3.00 30.07
CA PRO A 58 -12.17 2.99 28.76
C PRO A 58 -13.66 3.32 28.76
N SER A 59 -14.40 3.01 29.85
CA SER A 59 -15.83 3.27 29.97
C SER A 59 -16.17 4.77 29.92
N GLN A 60 -15.20 5.65 30.19
CA GLN A 60 -15.42 7.10 30.07
C GLN A 60 -15.81 7.51 28.66
N LEU A 61 -15.30 6.81 27.61
CA LEU A 61 -15.74 7.07 26.24
C LEU A 61 -17.26 6.90 26.11
N ARG A 62 -17.79 5.80 26.65
CA ARG A 62 -19.23 5.56 26.66
C ARG A 62 -19.99 6.59 27.47
N GLU A 63 -19.53 6.90 28.67
CA GLU A 63 -20.17 7.89 29.57
C GLU A 63 -20.29 9.26 28.89
N GLU A 64 -19.22 9.73 28.20
CA GLU A 64 -19.22 10.99 27.45
C GLU A 64 -20.19 10.95 26.27
N LEU A 65 -20.21 9.83 25.54
CA LEU A 65 -21.01 9.66 24.32
C LEU A 65 -22.48 9.30 24.62
N LEU A 66 -22.84 8.94 25.88
CA LEU A 66 -24.24 8.80 26.26
C LEU A 66 -25.02 10.12 26.16
N LEU A 67 -24.35 11.27 26.29
CA LEU A 67 -24.93 12.61 26.13
C LEU A 67 -25.03 13.07 24.68
N ALA A 68 -24.39 12.36 23.75
CA ALA A 68 -24.43 12.64 22.32
C ALA A 68 -25.76 12.18 21.69
N ALA A 69 -26.10 12.69 20.53
CA ALA A 69 -27.28 12.25 19.77
C ALA A 69 -27.12 10.80 19.27
N ASP A 70 -28.22 10.09 19.16
CA ASP A 70 -28.23 8.76 18.54
C ASP A 70 -27.84 8.87 17.05
N GLY A 71 -27.01 7.96 16.59
CA GLY A 71 -26.50 7.98 15.22
C GLY A 71 -25.39 9.02 14.95
N GLU A 72 -24.90 9.73 15.97
CA GLU A 72 -23.79 10.70 15.79
C GLU A 72 -22.53 10.01 15.29
N LEU A 73 -21.77 10.71 14.42
CA LEU A 73 -20.48 10.26 13.91
C LEU A 73 -19.35 10.77 14.82
N VAL A 74 -18.48 9.85 15.21
CA VAL A 74 -17.34 10.11 16.09
C VAL A 74 -16.05 9.64 15.42
N VAL A 75 -15.00 10.43 15.50
CA VAL A 75 -13.65 10.08 15.00
C VAL A 75 -12.76 9.72 16.19
N ILE A 76 -12.07 8.57 16.09
CA ILE A 76 -11.02 8.18 17.05
C ILE A 76 -9.75 7.90 16.24
N ASP A 77 -8.76 8.78 16.42
CA ASP A 77 -7.48 8.66 15.70
C ASP A 77 -6.46 7.85 16.54
N GLU A 78 -5.70 6.98 15.87
CA GLU A 78 -4.69 6.07 16.42
C GLU A 78 -5.26 5.07 17.45
N ILE A 79 -6.43 4.46 17.13
CA ILE A 79 -7.18 3.53 18.00
C ILE A 79 -6.33 2.39 18.58
N GLN A 80 -5.24 1.97 17.88
CA GLN A 80 -4.34 0.93 18.37
C GLN A 80 -3.56 1.32 19.63
N LEU A 81 -3.57 2.59 20.03
CA LEU A 81 -2.95 3.05 21.29
C LEU A 81 -3.78 2.70 22.52
N VAL A 82 -5.11 2.56 22.36
CA VAL A 82 -6.06 2.15 23.41
C VAL A 82 -7.08 1.15 22.80
N PRO A 83 -6.67 -0.08 22.47
CA PRO A 83 -7.52 -1.07 21.81
C PRO A 83 -8.77 -1.45 22.62
N GLU A 84 -8.72 -1.30 23.93
CA GLU A 84 -9.82 -1.57 24.86
C GLU A 84 -11.07 -0.70 24.56
N LEU A 85 -10.90 0.45 23.89
CA LEU A 85 -12.02 1.28 23.43
C LEU A 85 -12.92 0.59 22.40
N LEU A 86 -12.46 -0.46 21.73
CA LEU A 86 -13.28 -1.17 20.74
C LEU A 86 -14.51 -1.85 21.37
N ASP A 87 -14.43 -2.27 22.63
CA ASP A 87 -15.58 -2.82 23.35
C ASP A 87 -16.64 -1.75 23.61
N GLU A 88 -16.21 -0.54 23.99
CA GLU A 88 -17.09 0.60 24.19
C GLU A 88 -17.71 1.10 22.87
N VAL A 89 -16.89 1.17 21.82
CA VAL A 89 -17.34 1.48 20.45
C VAL A 89 -18.39 0.45 19.98
N HIS A 90 -18.15 -0.85 20.20
CA HIS A 90 -19.09 -1.89 19.86
C HIS A 90 -20.43 -1.72 20.57
N TRP A 91 -20.40 -1.42 21.87
CA TRP A 91 -21.61 -1.15 22.66
C TRP A 91 -22.37 0.05 22.11
N LEU A 92 -21.68 1.17 21.82
CA LEU A 92 -22.26 2.41 21.29
C LEU A 92 -22.87 2.21 19.88
N ILE A 93 -22.22 1.48 18.99
CA ILE A 93 -22.77 1.09 17.68
C ILE A 93 -24.08 0.31 17.88
N THR A 94 -24.06 -0.66 18.79
CA THR A 94 -25.20 -1.58 18.98
C THR A 94 -26.39 -0.90 19.64
N ARG A 95 -26.16 -0.09 20.67
CA ARG A 95 -27.21 0.48 21.54
C ARG A 95 -27.64 1.88 21.13
N LYS A 96 -26.71 2.73 20.70
CA LYS A 96 -27.00 4.12 20.30
C LYS A 96 -26.95 4.34 18.79
N LYS A 97 -26.68 3.29 18.01
CA LYS A 97 -26.55 3.39 16.54
C LYS A 97 -25.48 4.41 16.11
N MET A 98 -24.54 4.74 16.99
CA MET A 98 -23.45 5.66 16.69
C MET A 98 -22.56 5.09 15.58
N ARG A 99 -21.92 5.97 14.84
CA ARG A 99 -20.98 5.61 13.77
C ARG A 99 -19.59 6.11 14.15
N PHE A 100 -18.60 5.36 13.74
CA PHE A 100 -17.22 5.67 14.09
C PHE A 100 -16.32 5.64 12.86
N VAL A 101 -15.41 6.61 12.80
CA VAL A 101 -14.23 6.52 11.93
C VAL A 101 -13.03 6.28 12.83
N LEU A 102 -12.49 5.07 12.77
CA LEU A 102 -11.39 4.60 13.61
C LEU A 102 -10.14 4.55 12.76
N SER A 103 -9.14 5.37 13.05
CA SER A 103 -7.90 5.33 12.29
C SER A 103 -6.77 4.62 13.03
N GLY A 104 -5.81 4.12 12.26
CA GLY A 104 -4.60 3.52 12.82
C GLY A 104 -3.53 3.21 11.78
N SER A 105 -2.31 2.96 12.27
CA SER A 105 -1.20 2.55 11.41
C SER A 105 -1.24 1.06 11.06
N SER A 106 -1.93 0.23 11.87
CA SER A 106 -1.96 -1.23 11.69
C SER A 106 -3.17 -1.85 12.37
N ALA A 107 -3.78 -2.83 11.71
CA ALA A 107 -4.81 -3.69 12.31
C ALA A 107 -4.22 -4.80 13.22
N ARG A 108 -2.89 -5.05 13.15
CA ARG A 108 -2.23 -6.15 13.85
C ARG A 108 -2.35 -6.07 15.36
N LYS A 109 -2.14 -4.86 15.94
CA LYS A 109 -2.30 -4.65 17.39
C LYS A 109 -3.70 -4.95 17.89
N LEU A 110 -4.70 -4.61 17.09
CA LEU A 110 -6.09 -4.88 17.43
C LEU A 110 -6.38 -6.38 17.44
N LYS A 111 -5.91 -7.12 16.44
CA LYS A 111 -6.07 -8.58 16.34
C LYS A 111 -5.36 -9.35 17.46
N ARG A 112 -4.14 -8.91 17.84
CA ARG A 112 -3.31 -9.63 18.86
C ARG A 112 -3.88 -9.59 20.26
N LYS A 113 -4.60 -8.55 20.64
CA LYS A 113 -5.25 -8.44 21.97
C LYS A 113 -6.57 -9.22 22.07
N GLY A 114 -6.92 -10.02 21.03
CA GLY A 114 -8.18 -10.75 21.01
C GLY A 114 -9.41 -9.87 20.97
N VAL A 115 -9.21 -8.57 20.74
CA VAL A 115 -10.28 -7.59 20.63
C VAL A 115 -11.07 -7.88 19.36
N ASN A 116 -12.35 -8.11 19.51
CA ASN A 116 -13.26 -8.33 18.39
C ASN A 116 -13.26 -7.07 17.52
N THR A 117 -12.72 -7.15 16.30
CA THR A 117 -12.68 -6.02 15.34
C THR A 117 -14.07 -5.68 14.83
N LEU A 118 -14.99 -5.35 15.76
CA LEU A 118 -16.39 -4.96 15.57
C LEU A 118 -17.25 -5.97 14.79
N GLY A 119 -16.76 -7.22 14.56
CA GLY A 119 -17.55 -8.33 14.02
C GLY A 119 -18.35 -8.00 12.76
N GLY A 120 -17.74 -7.35 11.77
CA GLY A 120 -18.41 -6.96 10.51
C GLY A 120 -19.26 -5.67 10.58
N ARG A 121 -19.19 -4.92 11.70
CA ARG A 121 -19.91 -3.64 11.89
C ARG A 121 -19.12 -2.41 11.46
N ALA A 122 -17.95 -2.59 10.88
CA ALA A 122 -17.14 -1.51 10.34
C ALA A 122 -16.50 -1.94 9.01
N LEU A 123 -16.54 -1.06 8.03
CA LEU A 123 -15.92 -1.26 6.72
C LEU A 123 -14.42 -0.96 6.81
N LEU A 124 -13.62 -1.73 6.10
CA LEU A 124 -12.17 -1.53 6.06
C LEU A 124 -11.78 -0.67 4.86
N LYS A 125 -11.18 0.48 5.13
CA LYS A 125 -10.58 1.37 4.12
C LYS A 125 -9.06 1.44 4.36
N ARG A 126 -8.29 1.47 3.28
CA ARG A 126 -6.83 1.60 3.32
C ARG A 126 -6.41 2.91 2.68
N LEU A 127 -5.62 3.72 3.40
CA LEU A 127 -5.03 4.93 2.85
C LEU A 127 -3.60 4.65 2.40
N PHE A 128 -3.38 4.72 1.10
CA PHE A 128 -2.05 4.58 0.48
C PHE A 128 -1.25 5.88 0.58
N PRO A 129 0.07 5.88 0.24
CA PRO A 129 0.78 7.11 -0.10
C PRO A 129 0.00 7.93 -1.12
N LEU A 130 0.46 9.12 -1.47
CA LEU A 130 -0.16 9.86 -2.57
C LEU A 130 -0.19 9.01 -3.83
N VAL A 131 -1.18 9.26 -4.65
CA VAL A 131 -1.28 8.69 -5.99
C VAL A 131 -1.19 9.81 -7.04
N SER A 132 -0.82 9.46 -8.26
CA SER A 132 -0.60 10.44 -9.33
C SER A 132 -1.81 11.35 -9.57
N ALA A 133 -3.02 10.82 -9.44
CA ALA A 133 -4.27 11.57 -9.59
C ALA A 133 -4.57 12.58 -8.47
N GLU A 134 -3.83 12.53 -7.36
CA GLU A 134 -3.93 13.49 -6.24
C GLU A 134 -2.97 14.68 -6.39
N ILE A 135 -2.17 14.72 -7.46
CA ILE A 135 -1.09 15.70 -7.66
C ILE A 135 -1.27 16.40 -9.01
N ASP A 136 -1.61 17.70 -8.99
CA ASP A 136 -1.86 18.47 -10.21
C ASP A 136 -0.67 18.45 -11.18
N ASP A 137 0.54 18.71 -10.68
CA ASP A 137 1.80 18.71 -11.44
C ASP A 137 2.62 17.46 -11.11
N PHE A 138 2.08 16.28 -11.41
CA PHE A 138 2.74 15.02 -11.11
C PHE A 138 4.06 14.88 -11.88
N ASP A 139 5.14 14.72 -11.14
CA ASP A 139 6.50 14.47 -11.66
C ASP A 139 6.89 13.01 -11.44
N LEU A 140 6.90 12.24 -12.53
CA LEU A 140 7.27 10.82 -12.51
C LEU A 140 8.68 10.59 -11.97
N ASN A 141 9.67 11.40 -12.39
CA ASN A 141 11.05 11.24 -11.93
C ASN A 141 11.17 11.50 -10.43
N ARG A 142 10.46 12.50 -9.93
CA ARG A 142 10.38 12.79 -8.51
C ARG A 142 9.80 11.62 -7.73
N ALA A 143 8.69 11.06 -8.20
CA ALA A 143 8.03 9.89 -7.60
C ALA A 143 8.96 8.67 -7.57
N LEU A 144 9.67 8.39 -8.67
CA LEU A 144 10.63 7.28 -8.76
C LEU A 144 11.79 7.42 -7.77
N HIS A 145 12.29 8.64 -7.54
CA HIS A 145 13.44 8.86 -6.66
C HIS A 145 13.06 8.95 -5.18
N TYR A 146 11.95 9.63 -4.87
CA TYR A 146 11.64 10.02 -3.49
C TYR A 146 10.36 9.40 -2.94
N GLY A 147 9.64 8.62 -3.77
CA GLY A 147 8.37 7.99 -3.38
C GLY A 147 7.22 8.98 -3.31
N MET A 148 6.10 8.47 -2.85
CA MET A 148 4.79 9.13 -2.86
C MET A 148 4.27 9.46 -1.45
N LEU A 149 5.07 9.25 -0.38
CA LEU A 149 4.68 9.76 0.93
C LEU A 149 4.64 11.29 0.91
N PRO A 150 3.56 11.95 1.40
CA PRO A 150 3.41 13.41 1.37
C PRO A 150 4.65 14.19 1.85
N PRO A 151 5.26 13.84 3.02
CA PRO A 151 6.47 14.53 3.48
C PRO A 151 7.70 14.32 2.59
N HIS A 152 7.73 13.24 1.80
CA HIS A 152 8.84 12.96 0.87
C HIS A 152 8.58 13.68 -0.45
N TYR A 153 7.41 13.47 -1.06
CA TYR A 153 7.09 14.03 -2.36
C TYR A 153 7.12 15.57 -2.38
N PHE A 154 6.58 16.23 -1.36
CA PHE A 154 6.54 17.70 -1.28
C PHE A 154 7.77 18.34 -0.62
N SER A 155 8.78 17.56 -0.26
CA SER A 155 10.02 18.09 0.32
C SER A 155 10.85 18.84 -0.69
N SER A 156 11.61 19.84 -0.22
CA SER A 156 12.71 20.39 -1.02
C SER A 156 13.81 19.34 -1.25
N GLN A 157 14.54 19.48 -2.34
CA GLN A 157 15.61 18.56 -2.74
C GLN A 157 16.68 18.37 -1.63
N ASN A 158 16.98 19.42 -0.87
CA ASN A 158 17.95 19.40 0.21
C ASN A 158 17.47 18.65 1.47
N MET A 159 16.18 18.48 1.63
CA MET A 159 15.57 17.90 2.84
C MET A 159 15.00 16.49 2.64
N VAL A 160 14.68 16.12 1.40
CA VAL A 160 13.95 14.87 1.13
C VAL A 160 14.69 13.64 1.64
N TRP A 161 15.99 13.51 1.36
CA TRP A 161 16.78 12.36 1.83
C TRP A 161 16.90 12.30 3.34
N LYS A 162 17.01 13.44 4.02
CA LYS A 162 17.00 13.49 5.49
C LYS A 162 15.66 13.00 6.07
N ARG A 163 14.55 13.32 5.42
CA ARG A 163 13.22 12.84 5.82
C ARG A 163 13.05 11.35 5.57
N ILE A 164 13.47 10.84 4.41
CA ILE A 164 13.46 9.41 4.10
C ILE A 164 14.34 8.65 5.11
N GLU A 165 15.55 9.15 5.42
CA GLU A 165 16.44 8.57 6.41
C GLU A 165 15.79 8.53 7.82
N ALA A 166 15.18 9.61 8.26
CA ALA A 166 14.46 9.64 9.53
C ALA A 166 13.27 8.67 9.54
N TYR A 167 12.55 8.54 8.43
CA TYR A 167 11.43 7.63 8.32
C TYR A 167 11.88 6.16 8.31
N VAL A 168 12.77 5.78 7.41
CA VAL A 168 13.18 4.38 7.23
C VAL A 168 14.22 3.96 8.26
N GLY A 169 15.20 4.83 8.52
CA GLY A 169 16.33 4.53 9.39
C GLY A 169 15.95 4.39 10.86
N VAL A 170 15.04 5.22 11.33
CA VAL A 170 14.65 5.29 12.74
C VAL A 170 13.23 4.74 12.93
N TYR A 171 12.27 5.41 12.32
CA TYR A 171 10.87 5.19 12.60
C TYR A 171 10.36 3.80 12.19
N LEU A 172 10.59 3.40 10.93
CA LEU A 172 10.13 2.10 10.41
C LEU A 172 10.65 0.94 11.27
N LYS A 173 11.91 1.01 11.67
CA LYS A 173 12.55 -0.01 12.51
C LYS A 173 11.97 -0.06 13.91
N GLU A 174 11.72 1.09 14.53
CA GLU A 174 11.14 1.17 15.86
C GLU A 174 9.67 0.69 15.87
N GLU A 175 8.89 1.03 14.84
CA GLU A 175 7.51 0.56 14.75
C GLU A 175 7.43 -0.94 14.56
N ILE A 176 8.21 -1.49 13.63
CA ILE A 176 8.24 -2.94 13.42
C ILE A 176 8.74 -3.66 14.66
N LYS A 177 9.73 -3.12 15.36
CA LYS A 177 10.20 -3.65 16.64
C LYS A 177 9.08 -3.69 17.69
N ALA A 178 8.31 -2.61 17.80
CA ALA A 178 7.18 -2.52 18.72
C ALA A 178 6.02 -3.46 18.33
N GLU A 179 5.78 -3.64 17.04
CA GLU A 179 4.71 -4.49 16.49
C GLU A 179 5.06 -5.97 16.51
N ALA A 180 6.32 -6.31 16.25
CA ALA A 180 6.73 -7.65 15.89
C ALA A 180 7.27 -8.49 17.04
N LEU A 181 7.56 -7.90 18.21
CA LEU A 181 8.35 -8.57 19.24
C LEU A 181 9.65 -9.18 18.63
N VAL A 182 10.25 -8.47 17.67
CA VAL A 182 11.48 -8.92 17.01
C VAL A 182 12.58 -9.03 18.06
N ARG A 183 12.96 -10.26 18.41
CA ARG A 183 13.99 -10.54 19.38
C ARG A 183 15.40 -10.21 18.85
N ASN A 184 15.59 -10.35 17.53
CA ASN A 184 16.85 -10.11 16.86
C ASN A 184 16.74 -8.97 15.83
N LEU A 185 17.04 -7.74 16.26
CA LEU A 185 17.02 -6.54 15.41
C LEU A 185 18.07 -6.57 14.30
N SER A 186 19.22 -7.20 14.52
CA SER A 186 20.25 -7.32 13.49
C SER A 186 19.76 -8.18 12.34
N ALA A 187 19.24 -9.37 12.64
CA ALA A 187 18.66 -10.26 11.62
C ALA A 187 17.50 -9.60 10.88
N PHE A 188 16.66 -8.84 11.59
CA PHE A 188 15.56 -8.11 10.95
C PHE A 188 16.05 -6.99 10.01
N ASN A 189 17.12 -6.26 10.36
CA ASN A 189 17.71 -5.28 9.47
C ASN A 189 18.32 -5.92 8.21
N HIS A 190 18.95 -7.09 8.34
CA HIS A 190 19.43 -7.86 7.19
C HIS A 190 18.27 -8.32 6.32
N PHE A 191 17.19 -8.81 6.95
CA PHE A 191 15.97 -9.19 6.25
C PHE A 191 15.34 -8.02 5.47
N LEU A 192 15.22 -6.82 6.07
CA LEU A 192 14.69 -5.64 5.35
C LEU A 192 15.49 -5.32 4.09
N ARG A 193 16.82 -5.43 4.18
CA ARG A 193 17.69 -5.20 3.03
C ARG A 193 17.53 -6.30 1.97
N ALA A 194 17.47 -7.57 2.38
CA ALA A 194 17.21 -8.70 1.48
C ALA A 194 15.84 -8.57 0.79
N ALA A 195 14.79 -8.20 1.55
CA ALA A 195 13.46 -7.95 1.02
C ALA A 195 13.44 -6.76 0.04
N ALA A 196 14.28 -5.73 0.26
CA ALA A 196 14.41 -4.61 -0.67
C ALA A 196 15.15 -5.01 -1.96
N LEU A 197 16.17 -5.85 -1.87
CA LEU A 197 16.91 -6.39 -3.02
C LEU A 197 15.99 -7.23 -3.94
N THR A 198 15.07 -7.98 -3.35
CA THR A 198 14.12 -8.85 -4.05
C THR A 198 12.73 -8.24 -4.23
N SER A 199 12.57 -6.92 -3.98
CA SER A 199 11.29 -6.24 -4.17
C SER A 199 10.90 -6.24 -5.65
N GLY A 200 9.70 -6.75 -5.96
CA GLY A 200 9.24 -6.98 -7.33
C GLY A 200 9.58 -8.36 -7.89
N GLU A 201 10.48 -9.10 -7.24
CA GLU A 201 10.82 -10.46 -7.64
C GLU A 201 10.00 -11.51 -6.90
N MET A 202 9.99 -12.75 -7.41
CA MET A 202 9.37 -13.89 -6.74
C MET A 202 10.09 -14.18 -5.41
N VAL A 203 9.32 -14.21 -4.32
CA VAL A 203 9.89 -14.44 -2.98
C VAL A 203 10.45 -15.85 -2.85
N ASN A 204 11.76 -15.94 -2.66
CA ASN A 204 12.43 -17.19 -2.29
C ASN A 204 12.79 -17.17 -0.80
N TYR A 205 11.88 -17.70 0.02
CA TYR A 205 12.04 -17.72 1.47
C TYR A 205 13.31 -18.42 1.94
N SER A 206 13.76 -19.47 1.23
CA SER A 206 14.94 -20.25 1.61
C SER A 206 16.24 -19.48 1.36
N ASN A 207 16.34 -18.79 0.21
CA ASN A 207 17.50 -17.95 -0.08
C ASN A 207 17.60 -16.79 0.92
N ILE A 208 16.49 -16.09 1.18
CA ILE A 208 16.46 -14.98 2.15
C ILE A 208 16.81 -15.49 3.56
N ALA A 209 16.35 -16.67 3.94
CA ALA A 209 16.68 -17.28 5.23
C ALA A 209 18.19 -17.53 5.36
N GLN A 210 18.80 -18.07 4.33
CA GLN A 210 20.25 -18.31 4.25
C GLN A 210 21.03 -17.00 4.34
N ASP A 211 20.67 -15.98 3.53
CA ASP A 211 21.34 -14.68 3.48
C ASP A 211 21.26 -13.93 4.82
N CYS A 212 20.16 -14.10 5.56
CA CYS A 212 19.92 -13.45 6.84
C CYS A 212 20.39 -14.25 8.05
N GLY A 213 20.80 -15.50 7.88
CA GLY A 213 21.20 -16.40 8.99
C GLY A 213 20.06 -16.72 9.93
N ILE A 214 18.83 -16.87 9.42
CA ILE A 214 17.60 -17.20 10.18
C ILE A 214 16.85 -18.35 9.52
N ASP A 215 15.89 -18.93 10.22
CA ASP A 215 15.06 -19.99 9.65
C ASP A 215 13.96 -19.45 8.72
N VAL A 216 13.48 -20.33 7.81
CA VAL A 216 12.44 -19.99 6.81
C VAL A 216 11.12 -19.57 7.46
N LYS A 217 10.78 -20.09 8.64
CA LYS A 217 9.56 -19.72 9.36
C LYS A 217 9.64 -18.28 9.84
N THR A 218 10.79 -17.86 10.35
CA THR A 218 11.06 -16.47 10.76
C THR A 218 10.97 -15.52 9.58
N VAL A 219 11.51 -15.88 8.39
CA VAL A 219 11.37 -15.05 7.17
C VAL A 219 9.89 -14.86 6.80
N LYS A 220 9.10 -15.95 6.80
CA LYS A 220 7.65 -15.86 6.53
C LYS A 220 6.93 -14.98 7.54
N GLU A 221 7.29 -15.09 8.83
CA GLU A 221 6.73 -14.23 9.87
C GLU A 221 7.10 -12.75 9.63
N TYR A 222 8.33 -12.45 9.25
CA TYR A 222 8.75 -11.08 8.94
C TYR A 222 7.98 -10.49 7.75
N PHE A 223 7.77 -11.24 6.68
CA PHE A 223 6.91 -10.79 5.58
C PHE A 223 5.46 -10.59 6.02
N SER A 224 4.90 -11.48 6.85
CA SER A 224 3.55 -11.31 7.41
C SER A 224 3.45 -10.03 8.23
N ILE A 225 4.50 -9.68 8.98
CA ILE A 225 4.58 -8.43 9.73
C ILE A 225 4.53 -7.23 8.78
N LEU A 226 5.34 -7.22 7.71
CA LEU A 226 5.35 -6.12 6.73
C LEU A 226 3.98 -5.93 6.06
N ASP A 227 3.31 -7.04 5.71
CA ASP A 227 1.97 -6.99 5.10
C ASP A 227 0.91 -6.50 6.10
N GLU A 228 0.84 -7.09 7.31
CA GLU A 228 -0.14 -6.71 8.33
C GLU A 228 0.05 -5.27 8.86
N THR A 229 1.27 -4.73 8.80
CA THR A 229 1.58 -3.34 9.17
C THR A 229 1.50 -2.37 8.00
N MET A 230 1.08 -2.85 6.83
CA MET A 230 0.96 -2.06 5.58
C MET A 230 2.27 -1.42 5.12
N ILE A 231 3.40 -2.01 5.48
CA ILE A 231 4.74 -1.59 5.02
C ILE A 231 5.10 -2.24 3.68
N GLY A 232 4.34 -3.25 3.29
CA GLY A 232 4.42 -3.90 2.00
C GLY A 232 3.17 -4.72 1.72
N TYR A 233 3.16 -5.38 0.58
CA TYR A 233 2.07 -6.24 0.16
C TYR A 233 2.58 -7.35 -0.76
N MET A 234 1.86 -8.47 -0.73
CA MET A 234 2.12 -9.62 -1.59
C MET A 234 1.24 -9.56 -2.83
N VAL A 235 1.84 -9.70 -4.01
CA VAL A 235 1.12 -9.88 -5.28
C VAL A 235 1.16 -11.38 -5.62
N PRO A 236 0.01 -12.06 -5.62
CA PRO A 236 -0.05 -13.50 -5.89
C PRO A 236 0.20 -13.80 -7.36
N SER A 237 0.62 -15.03 -7.65
CA SER A 237 0.68 -15.55 -9.01
C SER A 237 -0.72 -15.80 -9.55
N PHE A 238 -0.96 -15.45 -10.81
CA PHE A 238 -2.20 -15.73 -11.53
C PHE A 238 -2.42 -17.23 -11.69
N ARG A 239 -3.54 -17.76 -11.21
CA ARG A 239 -3.79 -19.21 -11.07
C ARG A 239 -4.93 -19.76 -11.91
N LYS A 240 -5.40 -19.04 -12.91
CA LYS A 240 -6.42 -19.59 -13.81
C LYS A 240 -5.84 -20.78 -14.57
N VAL A 241 -6.66 -21.79 -14.87
CA VAL A 241 -6.24 -22.97 -15.62
C VAL A 241 -5.61 -22.53 -16.94
N ALA A 242 -4.31 -22.71 -17.05
CA ALA A 242 -3.50 -22.28 -18.18
C ALA A 242 -2.88 -23.50 -18.87
N LYS A 243 -2.60 -23.40 -20.17
CA LYS A 243 -1.89 -24.43 -20.94
C LYS A 243 -0.44 -24.57 -20.44
N ARG A 244 0.16 -23.46 -19.97
CA ARG A 244 1.54 -23.40 -19.46
C ARG A 244 1.57 -23.53 -17.96
N ARG A 245 2.56 -24.23 -17.45
CA ARG A 245 2.81 -24.35 -16.00
C ARG A 245 3.36 -23.03 -15.48
N VAL A 246 2.67 -22.40 -14.49
CA VAL A 246 3.05 -21.14 -13.87
C VAL A 246 3.67 -21.35 -12.50
N THR A 247 4.55 -20.43 -12.10
CA THR A 247 5.14 -20.40 -10.76
C THR A 247 4.09 -19.98 -9.73
N GLN A 248 4.28 -20.42 -8.47
CA GLN A 248 3.29 -20.18 -7.40
C GLN A 248 3.77 -19.23 -6.31
N ALA A 249 5.07 -18.86 -6.28
CA ALA A 249 5.60 -17.94 -5.30
C ALA A 249 4.98 -16.55 -5.50
N PRO A 250 4.63 -15.80 -4.44
CA PRO A 250 4.19 -14.42 -4.59
C PRO A 250 5.37 -13.50 -4.91
N ARG A 251 5.10 -12.31 -5.46
CA ARG A 251 6.03 -11.17 -5.46
C ARG A 251 5.74 -10.28 -4.26
N PHE A 252 6.78 -9.69 -3.68
CA PHE A 252 6.64 -8.73 -2.59
C PHE A 252 7.05 -7.34 -3.04
N TYR A 253 6.25 -6.33 -2.68
CA TYR A 253 6.58 -4.91 -2.89
C TYR A 253 6.45 -4.16 -1.57
N PHE A 254 7.40 -3.26 -1.29
CA PHE A 254 7.21 -2.28 -0.23
C PHE A 254 6.09 -1.30 -0.61
N PHE A 255 5.44 -0.69 0.38
CA PHE A 255 4.31 0.20 0.14
C PHE A 255 4.68 1.53 -0.54
N ASP A 256 5.96 1.87 -0.58
CA ASP A 256 6.48 3.09 -1.22
C ASP A 256 7.91 2.85 -1.73
N VAL A 257 8.18 3.30 -2.95
CA VAL A 257 9.47 3.09 -3.63
C VAL A 257 10.65 3.73 -2.87
N SER A 258 10.43 4.82 -2.11
CA SER A 258 11.48 5.47 -1.32
C SER A 258 12.11 4.56 -0.28
N ILE A 259 11.33 3.59 0.24
CA ILE A 259 11.82 2.61 1.21
C ILE A 259 12.93 1.74 0.59
N VAL A 260 12.65 1.20 -0.61
CA VAL A 260 13.60 0.38 -1.37
C VAL A 260 14.83 1.21 -1.73
N ASN A 261 14.63 2.41 -2.26
CA ASN A 261 15.74 3.31 -2.63
C ASN A 261 16.66 3.62 -1.44
N PHE A 262 16.08 3.87 -0.26
CA PHE A 262 16.87 4.12 0.96
C PHE A 262 17.63 2.86 1.42
N LEU A 263 16.94 1.73 1.53
CA LEU A 263 17.54 0.48 2.02
C LEU A 263 18.69 -0.01 1.13
N LEU A 264 18.63 0.30 -0.17
CA LEU A 264 19.65 -0.04 -1.16
C LEU A 264 20.64 1.09 -1.48
N GLY A 265 20.50 2.27 -0.85
CA GLY A 265 21.38 3.42 -1.07
C GLY A 265 21.24 4.08 -2.45
N ARG A 266 20.11 3.91 -3.13
CA ARG A 266 19.82 4.45 -4.47
C ARG A 266 19.44 5.92 -4.40
N ARG A 267 20.42 6.80 -4.22
CA ARG A 267 20.16 8.27 -4.14
C ARG A 267 19.96 8.94 -5.49
N SER A 268 20.48 8.35 -6.56
CA SER A 268 20.35 8.84 -7.92
C SER A 268 20.24 7.63 -8.85
N MET A 269 19.25 7.65 -9.73
CA MET A 269 19.02 6.60 -10.72
C MET A 269 18.92 7.26 -12.09
N GLN A 270 19.48 6.61 -13.10
CA GLN A 270 19.45 7.12 -14.48
C GLN A 270 18.53 6.25 -15.33
N PRO A 271 17.74 6.83 -16.24
CA PRO A 271 16.99 6.08 -17.23
C PRO A 271 17.90 5.07 -17.97
N GLY A 272 17.39 3.86 -18.17
CA GLY A 272 18.14 2.76 -18.82
C GLY A 272 18.96 1.90 -17.86
N THR A 273 19.05 2.23 -16.57
CA THR A 273 19.65 1.35 -15.54
C THR A 273 18.62 0.36 -14.98
N ALA A 274 19.08 -0.76 -14.45
CA ALA A 274 18.22 -1.75 -13.82
C ALA A 274 17.46 -1.17 -12.61
N GLU A 275 18.13 -0.35 -11.80
CA GLU A 275 17.54 0.31 -10.63
C GLU A 275 16.37 1.22 -11.01
N TYR A 276 16.52 1.98 -12.11
CA TYR A 276 15.44 2.83 -12.62
C TYR A 276 14.26 1.97 -13.12
N GLY A 277 14.57 0.84 -13.79
CA GLY A 277 13.56 -0.12 -14.23
C GLY A 277 12.75 -0.70 -13.08
N HIS A 278 13.43 -1.15 -12.03
CA HIS A 278 12.77 -1.69 -10.82
C HIS A 278 11.94 -0.62 -10.09
N ALA A 279 12.45 0.61 -9.95
CA ALA A 279 11.70 1.71 -9.34
C ALA A 279 10.45 2.05 -10.17
N PHE A 280 10.56 2.02 -11.50
CA PHE A 280 9.45 2.25 -12.43
C PHE A 280 8.35 1.20 -12.27
N GLU A 281 8.71 -0.08 -12.35
CA GLU A 281 7.75 -1.18 -12.14
C GLU A 281 7.09 -1.08 -10.75
N HIS A 282 7.89 -0.85 -9.70
CA HIS A 282 7.38 -0.73 -8.34
C HIS A 282 6.36 0.41 -8.22
N LEU A 283 6.66 1.60 -8.74
CA LEU A 283 5.73 2.74 -8.72
C LEU A 283 4.44 2.43 -9.48
N MET A 284 4.53 1.81 -10.66
CA MET A 284 3.35 1.44 -11.44
C MET A 284 2.48 0.42 -10.70
N ILE A 285 3.08 -0.60 -10.08
CA ILE A 285 2.36 -1.58 -9.25
C ILE A 285 1.72 -0.90 -8.03
N GLN A 286 2.41 0.03 -7.37
CA GLN A 286 1.88 0.82 -6.25
C GLN A 286 0.61 1.60 -6.67
N GLU A 287 0.62 2.24 -7.83
CA GLU A 287 -0.54 2.96 -8.39
C GLU A 287 -1.71 2.00 -8.69
N VAL A 288 -1.41 0.85 -9.30
CA VAL A 288 -2.42 -0.18 -9.59
C VAL A 288 -3.05 -0.73 -8.30
N VAL A 289 -2.25 -1.05 -7.28
CA VAL A 289 -2.74 -1.53 -5.98
C VAL A 289 -3.64 -0.51 -5.30
N ALA A 290 -3.24 0.77 -5.30
CA ALA A 290 -4.03 1.84 -4.72
C ALA A 290 -5.35 2.03 -5.48
N TYR A 291 -5.31 2.06 -6.81
CA TYR A 291 -6.49 2.15 -7.67
C TYR A 291 -7.48 1.01 -7.40
N LEU A 292 -7.02 -0.24 -7.43
CA LEU A 292 -7.88 -1.40 -7.18
C LEU A 292 -8.49 -1.39 -5.78
N SER A 293 -7.73 -0.95 -4.78
CA SER A 293 -8.24 -0.81 -3.41
C SER A 293 -9.33 0.27 -3.31
N TYR A 294 -9.15 1.42 -3.97
CA TYR A 294 -10.11 2.53 -3.91
C TYR A 294 -11.36 2.27 -4.76
N SER A 295 -11.24 1.49 -5.83
CA SER A 295 -12.37 1.09 -6.69
C SER A 295 -13.11 -0.17 -6.19
N GLY A 296 -12.70 -0.74 -5.05
CA GLY A 296 -13.38 -1.92 -4.47
C GLY A 296 -12.95 -3.27 -5.09
N HIS A 297 -11.86 -3.30 -5.85
CA HIS A 297 -11.32 -4.50 -6.52
C HIS A 297 -9.96 -4.93 -5.96
N ALA A 298 -9.75 -4.77 -4.65
CA ALA A 298 -8.44 -5.00 -4.02
C ALA A 298 -7.80 -6.37 -4.30
N ASP A 299 -8.59 -7.40 -4.51
CA ASP A 299 -8.12 -8.77 -4.78
C ASP A 299 -7.91 -9.08 -6.27
N ALA A 300 -8.08 -8.08 -7.15
CA ALA A 300 -8.05 -8.29 -8.60
C ALA A 300 -6.62 -8.34 -9.19
N LEU A 301 -5.58 -8.00 -8.42
CA LEU A 301 -4.18 -7.98 -8.90
C LEU A 301 -3.51 -9.34 -8.71
N SER A 302 -2.85 -9.80 -9.77
CA SER A 302 -1.90 -10.90 -9.77
C SER A 302 -0.77 -10.64 -10.78
N TYR A 303 0.28 -11.45 -10.79
CA TYR A 303 1.28 -11.46 -11.86
C TYR A 303 1.30 -12.83 -12.53
N TRP A 304 1.78 -12.92 -13.77
CA TRP A 304 1.90 -14.18 -14.47
C TRP A 304 3.36 -14.46 -14.82
N HIS A 305 3.83 -15.66 -14.49
CA HIS A 305 5.20 -16.09 -14.78
C HIS A 305 5.24 -17.59 -15.02
N THR A 306 5.81 -18.00 -16.17
CA THR A 306 5.96 -19.40 -16.54
C THR A 306 7.30 -19.97 -16.09
N TYR A 307 7.41 -21.29 -15.98
CA TYR A 307 8.68 -21.96 -15.73
C TYR A 307 9.70 -21.76 -16.86
N SER A 308 9.27 -21.36 -18.06
CA SER A 308 10.14 -21.03 -19.20
C SER A 308 10.64 -19.58 -19.19
N GLY A 309 10.30 -18.79 -18.16
CA GLY A 309 10.78 -17.42 -18.00
C GLY A 309 9.98 -16.36 -18.77
N LEU A 310 8.77 -16.68 -19.24
CA LEU A 310 7.85 -15.68 -19.79
C LEU A 310 7.07 -15.06 -18.64
N GLU A 311 6.92 -13.74 -18.64
CA GLU A 311 6.25 -13.01 -17.54
C GLU A 311 5.34 -11.89 -18.04
N VAL A 312 4.38 -11.53 -17.18
CA VAL A 312 3.55 -10.33 -17.25
C VAL A 312 3.48 -9.75 -15.83
N ASP A 313 3.83 -8.49 -15.68
CA ASP A 313 4.03 -7.86 -14.37
C ASP A 313 2.73 -7.67 -13.58
N ALA A 314 1.64 -7.34 -14.27
CA ALA A 314 0.32 -7.23 -13.65
C ALA A 314 -0.77 -7.85 -14.52
N VAL A 315 -1.59 -8.70 -13.91
CA VAL A 315 -2.81 -9.26 -14.49
C VAL A 315 -3.97 -8.84 -13.61
N LEU A 316 -4.96 -8.14 -14.19
CA LEU A 316 -6.11 -7.62 -13.47
C LEU A 316 -7.35 -8.48 -13.72
N GLY A 317 -8.10 -8.65 -12.65
CA GLY A 317 -9.29 -9.50 -12.66
C GLY A 317 -8.94 -10.95 -13.03
N ASP A 318 -9.88 -11.62 -13.64
CA ASP A 318 -9.74 -13.01 -14.11
C ASP A 318 -8.94 -13.13 -15.43
N GLY A 319 -7.94 -12.27 -15.64
CA GLY A 319 -7.18 -12.20 -16.89
C GLY A 319 -7.77 -11.22 -17.89
N ALA A 320 -8.59 -10.28 -17.44
CA ALA A 320 -9.22 -9.29 -18.31
C ALA A 320 -8.21 -8.30 -18.90
N VAL A 321 -7.20 -7.89 -18.10
CA VAL A 321 -6.14 -6.99 -18.55
C VAL A 321 -4.79 -7.56 -18.15
N ALA A 322 -3.83 -7.54 -19.07
CA ALA A 322 -2.44 -7.93 -18.85
C ALA A 322 -1.52 -6.74 -19.13
N ILE A 323 -0.69 -6.38 -18.15
CA ILE A 323 0.14 -5.17 -18.20
C ILE A 323 1.59 -5.54 -17.97
N GLU A 324 2.46 -5.02 -18.83
CA GLU A 324 3.92 -5.09 -18.71
C GLU A 324 4.46 -3.68 -18.45
N PHE A 325 5.46 -3.54 -17.57
CA PHE A 325 6.09 -2.27 -17.24
C PHE A 325 7.54 -2.26 -17.73
N LYS A 326 7.88 -1.36 -18.63
CA LYS A 326 9.25 -1.27 -19.19
C LYS A 326 9.72 0.19 -19.24
N ALA A 327 10.70 0.52 -18.43
CA ALA A 327 11.30 1.86 -18.37
C ALA A 327 12.21 2.14 -19.58
N VAL A 328 11.66 2.03 -20.79
CA VAL A 328 12.36 2.27 -22.06
C VAL A 328 11.70 3.39 -22.84
N ALA A 329 12.51 4.24 -23.48
CA ALA A 329 12.02 5.35 -24.30
C ALA A 329 11.35 4.88 -25.61
N GLN A 330 11.58 3.65 -26.02
CA GLN A 330 10.95 3.04 -27.19
C GLN A 330 10.72 1.55 -27.00
N VAL A 331 9.45 1.14 -27.01
CA VAL A 331 9.07 -0.27 -26.97
C VAL A 331 9.48 -0.97 -28.25
N GLN A 332 10.14 -2.13 -28.12
CA GLN A 332 10.59 -3.00 -29.18
C GLN A 332 9.85 -4.34 -29.15
N PRO A 333 9.81 -5.12 -30.27
CA PRO A 333 9.11 -6.42 -30.32
C PRO A 333 9.54 -7.43 -29.25
N LYS A 334 10.80 -7.39 -28.81
CA LYS A 334 11.32 -8.25 -27.73
C LYS A 334 10.63 -8.03 -26.38
N HIS A 335 10.12 -6.81 -26.11
CA HIS A 335 9.44 -6.43 -24.88
C HIS A 335 7.98 -6.95 -24.83
N LEU A 336 7.44 -7.44 -25.95
CA LEU A 336 6.06 -7.91 -26.05
C LEU A 336 5.92 -9.43 -25.88
N LYS A 337 7.02 -10.16 -25.64
CA LYS A 337 7.02 -11.64 -25.63
C LYS A 337 6.10 -12.22 -24.54
N GLY A 338 6.14 -11.66 -23.33
CA GLY A 338 5.29 -12.09 -22.22
C GLY A 338 3.81 -11.87 -22.52
N LEU A 339 3.43 -10.66 -22.94
CA LEU A 339 2.05 -10.32 -23.30
C LEU A 339 1.50 -11.17 -24.44
N LYS A 340 2.29 -11.44 -25.47
CA LYS A 340 1.89 -12.34 -26.57
C LYS A 340 1.66 -13.75 -26.08
N ALA A 341 2.58 -14.28 -25.27
CA ALA A 341 2.43 -15.61 -24.70
C ALA A 341 1.22 -15.72 -23.76
N PHE A 342 0.89 -14.65 -23.04
CA PHE A 342 -0.31 -14.57 -22.24
C PHE A 342 -1.57 -14.59 -23.11
N SER A 343 -1.60 -13.82 -24.21
CA SER A 343 -2.75 -13.78 -25.13
C SER A 343 -3.02 -15.09 -25.85
N ASP A 344 -2.00 -15.95 -26.08
CA ASP A 344 -2.19 -17.30 -26.62
C ASP A 344 -3.05 -18.19 -25.68
N GLU A 345 -3.03 -17.89 -24.38
CA GLU A 345 -3.79 -18.61 -23.36
C GLU A 345 -5.11 -17.90 -23.00
N PHE A 346 -5.09 -16.57 -23.05
CA PHE A 346 -6.21 -15.68 -22.71
C PHE A 346 -6.49 -14.70 -23.86
N PRO A 347 -7.08 -15.15 -24.99
CA PRO A 347 -7.23 -14.34 -26.21
C PRO A 347 -8.11 -13.10 -26.04
N GLN A 348 -8.95 -13.06 -25.01
CA GLN A 348 -9.83 -11.92 -24.73
C GLN A 348 -9.17 -10.85 -23.85
N ALA A 349 -7.94 -11.10 -23.38
CA ALA A 349 -7.23 -10.17 -22.53
C ALA A 349 -6.87 -8.88 -23.29
N ARG A 350 -7.13 -7.75 -22.68
CA ARG A 350 -6.57 -6.47 -23.11
C ARG A 350 -5.09 -6.43 -22.76
N LEU A 351 -4.24 -6.15 -23.74
CA LEU A 351 -2.79 -6.18 -23.58
C LEU A 351 -2.24 -4.75 -23.56
N VAL A 352 -1.55 -4.39 -22.49
CA VAL A 352 -0.99 -3.04 -22.31
C VAL A 352 0.49 -3.16 -21.95
N ILE A 353 1.35 -2.40 -22.61
CA ILE A 353 2.72 -2.15 -22.16
C ILE A 353 2.88 -0.68 -21.81
N VAL A 354 3.30 -0.42 -20.58
CA VAL A 354 3.54 0.92 -20.05
C VAL A 354 5.02 1.24 -20.15
N SER A 355 5.35 2.39 -20.73
CA SER A 355 6.75 2.71 -21.02
C SER A 355 7.03 4.23 -20.91
N LEU A 356 8.26 4.62 -21.22
CA LEU A 356 8.66 6.01 -21.34
C LEU A 356 8.57 6.51 -22.80
N ASP A 357 7.84 5.80 -23.67
CA ASP A 357 7.51 6.28 -25.02
C ASP A 357 6.80 7.64 -24.92
N SER A 358 7.01 8.50 -25.90
CA SER A 358 6.38 9.85 -25.92
C SER A 358 4.95 9.84 -26.47
N VAL A 359 4.56 8.81 -27.20
CA VAL A 359 3.28 8.73 -27.90
C VAL A 359 2.67 7.34 -27.74
N ALA A 360 1.37 7.32 -27.44
CA ALA A 360 0.59 6.08 -27.41
C ALA A 360 0.45 5.50 -28.83
N ARG A 361 0.58 4.18 -28.96
CA ARG A 361 0.43 3.47 -30.24
C ARG A 361 -0.01 2.02 -30.03
N LEU A 362 -0.52 1.41 -31.08
CA LEU A 362 -0.85 -0.02 -31.10
C LEU A 362 0.22 -0.80 -31.87
N VAL A 363 0.78 -1.83 -31.25
CA VAL A 363 1.81 -2.68 -31.85
C VAL A 363 1.42 -4.15 -31.66
N ASN A 364 1.12 -4.85 -32.75
CA ASN A 364 0.73 -6.28 -32.69
C ASN A 364 -0.37 -6.56 -31.65
N ASN A 365 -1.43 -5.79 -31.66
CA ASN A 365 -2.56 -5.85 -30.72
C ASN A 365 -2.21 -5.56 -29.24
N VAL A 366 -1.05 -4.97 -28.97
CA VAL A 366 -0.64 -4.49 -27.64
C VAL A 366 -0.68 -2.97 -27.64
N GLU A 367 -1.39 -2.39 -26.69
CA GLU A 367 -1.42 -0.95 -26.46
C GLU A 367 -0.10 -0.52 -25.80
N VAL A 368 0.71 0.26 -26.50
CA VAL A 368 1.87 0.94 -25.92
C VAL A 368 1.40 2.26 -25.34
N ARG A 369 1.53 2.44 -24.01
CA ARG A 369 1.07 3.63 -23.31
C ARG A 369 2.23 4.35 -22.63
N PRO A 370 2.41 5.67 -22.85
CA PRO A 370 3.26 6.49 -22.02
C PRO A 370 2.84 6.41 -20.55
N ALA A 371 3.79 6.35 -19.63
CA ALA A 371 3.52 6.12 -18.20
C ALA A 371 2.51 7.12 -17.60
N VAL A 372 2.68 8.43 -17.84
CA VAL A 372 1.77 9.46 -17.30
C VAL A 372 0.37 9.35 -17.91
N GLU A 373 0.27 9.01 -19.20
CA GLU A 373 -1.03 8.75 -19.84
C GLU A 373 -1.69 7.50 -19.28
N PHE A 374 -0.93 6.42 -19.08
CA PHE A 374 -1.43 5.21 -18.43
C PHE A 374 -2.01 5.51 -17.04
N LEU A 375 -1.28 6.25 -16.20
CA LEU A 375 -1.75 6.62 -14.87
C LEU A 375 -3.07 7.40 -14.93
N ARG A 376 -3.20 8.35 -15.84
CA ARG A 376 -4.45 9.09 -16.05
C ARG A 376 -5.60 8.17 -16.47
N LEU A 377 -5.36 7.24 -17.40
CA LEU A 377 -6.36 6.26 -17.84
C LEU A 377 -6.72 5.27 -16.73
N LEU A 378 -5.76 4.86 -15.90
CA LEU A 378 -5.99 4.01 -14.74
C LEU A 378 -6.97 4.70 -13.78
N TRP A 379 -6.68 5.93 -13.37
CA TRP A 379 -7.51 6.68 -12.41
C TRP A 379 -8.85 7.15 -12.98
N SER A 380 -9.04 7.17 -14.28
CA SER A 380 -10.35 7.40 -14.91
C SER A 380 -11.20 6.13 -15.06
N GLY A 381 -10.71 4.95 -14.64
CA GLY A 381 -11.39 3.68 -14.84
C GLY A 381 -11.38 3.19 -16.30
N SER A 382 -10.48 3.72 -17.14
CA SER A 382 -10.41 3.36 -18.56
C SER A 382 -9.49 2.17 -18.83
N ILE A 383 -8.75 1.68 -17.83
CA ILE A 383 -7.89 0.49 -17.94
C ILE A 383 -8.62 -0.75 -17.46
N PHE A 384 -9.27 -0.65 -16.28
CA PHE A 384 -9.95 -1.79 -15.63
C PHE A 384 -11.18 -1.30 -14.86
#